data_2cd8012e82895d6aefc85f2e91f5f9bc
#
_entry.id   2cd8012e82895d6aefc85f2e91f5f9bc
#
_cell.length_a   1.000
_cell.length_b   1.000
_cell.length_c   1.000
_cell.angle_alpha   90.00
_cell.angle_beta   90.00
_cell.angle_gamma   90.00
#
_symmetry.space_group_name_H-M   'P 1'
#
loop_
_entity.id
_entity.type
_entity.pdbx_description
1 polymer ?
#
loop_
_entity_poly.entity_id
_entity_poly.type
_entity_poly.pdbx_seq_one_letter_code
_entity_poly.pdbx_strand_id
1 'polypeptide(L)'
;MRAVAALTACTALVAGCGGDPAPDWGYPELGKGLRSLSRAVDEACGRTETPEGCAEDLDRLTAPTERAFSQVLEHELLDVGTVAAMNELDRARELRVAAAEEARSRQDPHHLPLARAVAAEKRAYERLLDELERLRTAPPPGDGTDPV
;
A
#
# COMPACT_ATOMS: atom_id res chain seq x y z
N MET A 1 63.43 10.71 26.77
CA MET A 1 62.66 9.46 26.82
C MET A 1 61.28 9.77 26.16
N ARG A 2 61.08 9.26 24.98
CA ARG A 2 59.87 9.54 24.17
C ARG A 2 58.89 8.38 24.32
N ALA A 3 57.71 8.60 24.86
CA ALA A 3 56.63 7.65 24.93
C ALA A 3 55.73 7.87 23.70
N VAL A 4 55.60 6.85 22.84
CA VAL A 4 54.74 6.81 21.68
C VAL A 4 53.43 6.15 22.13
N ALA A 5 52.34 6.88 22.15
CA ALA A 5 51.01 6.34 22.39
C ALA A 5 50.41 5.85 21.07
N ALA A 6 50.18 4.55 20.97
CA ALA A 6 49.51 3.93 19.86
C ALA A 6 47.99 4.10 20.02
N LEU A 7 47.37 4.85 19.10
CA LEU A 7 45.92 4.92 18.97
C LEU A 7 45.40 3.73 18.16
N THR A 8 44.75 2.81 18.86
CA THR A 8 44.03 1.72 18.21
C THR A 8 42.66 2.22 17.75
N ALA A 9 42.48 2.38 16.46
CA ALA A 9 41.21 2.71 15.84
C ALA A 9 40.33 1.44 15.81
N CYS A 10 39.30 1.38 16.67
CA CYS A 10 38.24 0.40 16.55
C CYS A 10 37.28 0.80 15.40
N THR A 11 37.45 0.21 14.25
CA THR A 11 36.46 0.23 13.15
C THR A 11 35.30 -0.67 13.55
N ALA A 12 34.21 -0.07 14.02
CA ALA A 12 32.93 -0.75 14.19
C ALA A 12 32.34 -1.03 12.79
N LEU A 13 32.42 -2.28 12.36
CA LEU A 13 31.64 -2.80 11.24
C LEU A 13 30.16 -2.82 11.66
N VAL A 14 29.44 -1.82 11.24
CA VAL A 14 27.97 -1.84 11.24
C VAL A 14 27.56 -2.87 10.18
N ALA A 15 27.37 -4.13 10.60
CA ALA A 15 26.66 -5.12 9.80
C ALA A 15 25.22 -4.63 9.66
N GLY A 16 24.93 -3.93 8.58
CA GLY A 16 23.57 -3.62 8.17
C GLY A 16 22.83 -4.95 7.98
N CYS A 17 21.82 -5.20 8.82
CA CYS A 17 20.80 -6.20 8.55
C CYS A 17 19.97 -5.71 7.34
N GLY A 18 20.56 -5.80 6.16
CA GLY A 18 19.81 -5.79 4.91
C GLY A 18 19.12 -7.15 4.86
N GLY A 19 17.85 -7.22 5.29
CA GLY A 19 17.02 -8.38 4.94
C GLY A 19 17.05 -8.49 3.41
N ASP A 20 17.38 -9.66 2.90
CA ASP A 20 17.29 -9.93 1.48
C ASP A 20 15.89 -9.53 1.01
N PRO A 21 15.77 -8.75 -0.10
CA PRO A 21 14.46 -8.43 -0.62
C PRO A 21 13.73 -9.74 -0.90
N ALA A 22 12.49 -9.85 -0.40
CA ALA A 22 11.66 -11.03 -0.62
C ALA A 22 11.70 -11.40 -2.12
N PRO A 23 11.86 -12.67 -2.45
CA PRO A 23 12.01 -13.10 -3.84
C PRO A 23 10.80 -12.62 -4.65
N ASP A 24 11.09 -12.01 -5.78
CA ASP A 24 10.08 -11.51 -6.70
C ASP A 24 9.66 -12.69 -7.61
N TRP A 25 8.74 -13.53 -7.15
CA TRP A 25 8.33 -14.82 -7.74
C TRP A 25 7.93 -14.77 -9.24
N GLY A 26 8.54 -13.88 -10.00
CA GLY A 26 8.32 -13.78 -11.44
C GLY A 26 7.23 -12.78 -11.84
N TYR A 27 6.77 -11.92 -10.91
CA TYR A 27 5.77 -10.90 -11.18
C TYR A 27 6.32 -9.45 -11.09
N PRO A 28 7.32 -9.07 -11.92
CA PRO A 28 8.00 -7.77 -11.80
C PRO A 28 7.06 -6.59 -12.07
N GLU A 29 6.08 -6.75 -12.95
CA GLU A 29 5.11 -5.69 -13.27
C GLU A 29 4.12 -5.48 -12.11
N LEU A 30 3.67 -6.56 -11.46
CA LEU A 30 2.88 -6.47 -10.25
C LEU A 30 3.68 -5.74 -9.14
N GLY A 31 4.95 -6.07 -8.97
CA GLY A 31 5.84 -5.40 -8.02
C GLY A 31 6.01 -3.90 -8.31
N LYS A 32 6.09 -3.50 -9.59
CA LYS A 32 6.12 -2.07 -9.98
C LYS A 32 4.79 -1.37 -9.67
N GLY A 33 3.68 -1.99 -10.04
CA GLY A 33 2.33 -1.48 -9.79
C GLY A 33 2.09 -1.28 -8.29
N LEU A 34 2.46 -2.28 -7.49
CA LEU A 34 2.33 -2.25 -6.04
C LEU A 34 3.15 -1.11 -5.40
N ARG A 35 4.43 -0.95 -5.78
CA ARG A 35 5.27 0.16 -5.28
C ARG A 35 4.71 1.54 -5.66
N SER A 36 4.13 1.66 -6.87
CA SER A 36 3.50 2.89 -7.33
C SER A 36 2.25 3.21 -6.50
N LEU A 37 1.40 2.21 -6.26
CA LEU A 37 0.20 2.35 -5.44
C LEU A 37 0.54 2.65 -3.99
N SER A 38 1.48 1.92 -3.37
CA SER A 38 1.93 2.14 -2.00
C SER A 38 2.40 3.58 -1.81
N ARG A 39 3.28 4.07 -2.68
CA ARG A 39 3.73 5.47 -2.61
C ARG A 39 2.57 6.46 -2.72
N ALA A 40 1.65 6.23 -3.64
CA ALA A 40 0.51 7.11 -3.83
C ALA A 40 -0.42 7.13 -2.60
N VAL A 41 -0.62 5.97 -1.94
CA VAL A 41 -1.38 5.87 -0.68
C VAL A 41 -0.67 6.60 0.47
N ASP A 42 0.66 6.45 0.58
CA ASP A 42 1.46 7.14 1.60
C ASP A 42 1.43 8.66 1.43
N GLU A 43 1.43 9.14 0.19
CA GLU A 43 1.37 10.57 -0.14
C GLU A 43 -0.05 11.15 -0.04
N ALA A 44 -1.07 10.31 -0.16
CA ALA A 44 -2.46 10.74 -0.07
C ALA A 44 -2.75 11.34 1.31
N CYS A 45 -3.39 12.50 1.31
CA CYS A 45 -3.72 13.25 2.52
C CYS A 45 -2.50 13.87 3.25
N GLY A 46 -1.28 13.64 2.79
CA GLY A 46 -0.09 14.18 3.44
C GLY A 46 0.12 15.68 3.27
N ARG A 47 -0.54 16.28 2.27
CA ARG A 47 -0.41 17.72 1.92
C ARG A 47 -1.64 18.55 2.25
N THR A 48 -2.70 17.89 2.70
CA THR A 48 -4.00 18.54 2.93
C THR A 48 -4.39 18.42 4.40
N GLU A 49 -4.82 19.55 4.99
CA GLU A 49 -5.26 19.61 6.37
C GLU A 49 -6.77 19.39 6.51
N THR A 50 -7.50 19.33 5.39
CA THR A 50 -8.96 19.20 5.38
C THR A 50 -9.42 17.83 4.88
N PRO A 51 -10.54 17.31 5.40
CA PRO A 51 -11.12 16.07 4.91
C PRO A 51 -11.48 16.09 3.42
N GLU A 52 -11.91 17.25 2.89
CA GLU A 52 -12.24 17.42 1.47
C GLU A 52 -11.01 17.28 0.59
N GLY A 53 -9.91 17.96 0.95
CA GLY A 53 -8.65 17.85 0.20
C GLY A 53 -8.10 16.44 0.22
N CYS A 54 -8.20 15.75 1.36
CA CYS A 54 -7.81 14.35 1.46
C CYS A 54 -8.73 13.44 0.61
N ALA A 55 -10.03 13.72 0.53
CA ALA A 55 -10.96 13.00 -0.33
C ALA A 55 -10.58 13.12 -1.82
N GLU A 56 -10.16 14.32 -2.26
CA GLU A 56 -9.67 14.56 -3.62
C GLU A 56 -8.35 13.80 -3.91
N ASP A 57 -7.45 13.71 -2.92
CA ASP A 57 -6.22 12.93 -3.07
C ASP A 57 -6.53 11.43 -3.22
N LEU A 58 -7.50 10.90 -2.46
CA LEU A 58 -7.95 9.51 -2.56
C LEU A 58 -8.59 9.20 -3.93
N ASP A 59 -9.30 10.15 -4.55
CA ASP A 59 -9.84 9.96 -5.91
C ASP A 59 -8.75 9.69 -6.96
N ARG A 60 -7.56 10.27 -6.77
CA ARG A 60 -6.41 10.05 -7.66
C ARG A 60 -5.80 8.65 -7.57
N LEU A 61 -6.16 7.88 -6.54
CA LEU A 61 -5.69 6.50 -6.36
C LEU A 61 -6.42 5.50 -7.26
N THR A 62 -7.52 5.87 -7.92
CA THR A 62 -8.30 4.97 -8.77
C THR A 62 -7.44 4.35 -9.87
N ALA A 63 -6.75 5.15 -10.67
CA ALA A 63 -5.95 4.67 -11.80
C ALA A 63 -4.73 3.80 -11.37
N PRO A 64 -3.94 4.14 -10.32
CA PRO A 64 -2.92 3.22 -9.82
C PRO A 64 -3.49 1.91 -9.28
N THR A 65 -4.66 1.94 -8.62
CA THR A 65 -5.33 0.74 -8.12
C THR A 65 -5.76 -0.19 -9.25
N GLU A 66 -6.41 0.35 -10.28
CA GLU A 66 -6.83 -0.41 -11.47
C GLU A 66 -5.64 -1.07 -12.16
N ARG A 67 -4.51 -0.36 -12.29
CA ARG A 67 -3.29 -0.93 -12.87
C ARG A 67 -2.73 -2.08 -12.05
N ALA A 68 -2.66 -1.95 -10.72
CA ALA A 68 -2.19 -3.01 -9.86
C ALA A 68 -3.12 -4.24 -9.93
N PHE A 69 -4.43 -4.01 -9.96
CA PHE A 69 -5.42 -5.07 -10.04
C PHE A 69 -5.43 -5.77 -11.41
N SER A 70 -5.22 -5.04 -12.51
CA SER A 70 -5.07 -5.64 -13.85
C SER A 70 -3.94 -6.66 -13.89
N GLN A 71 -2.82 -6.38 -13.21
CA GLN A 71 -1.71 -7.32 -13.11
C GLN A 71 -2.07 -8.60 -12.33
N VAL A 72 -2.88 -8.47 -11.26
CA VAL A 72 -3.42 -9.63 -10.53
C VAL A 72 -4.25 -10.52 -11.44
N LEU A 73 -5.10 -9.91 -12.28
CA LEU A 73 -5.94 -10.63 -13.24
C LEU A 73 -5.12 -11.26 -14.37
N GLU A 74 -4.16 -10.53 -14.94
CA GLU A 74 -3.30 -11.01 -16.02
C GLU A 74 -2.47 -12.24 -15.62
N HIS A 75 -2.09 -12.31 -14.35
CA HIS A 75 -1.32 -13.43 -13.80
C HIS A 75 -2.17 -14.50 -13.11
N GLU A 76 -3.50 -14.41 -13.20
CA GLU A 76 -4.45 -15.35 -12.56
C GLU A 76 -4.24 -15.53 -11.05
N LEU A 77 -3.77 -14.45 -10.38
CA LEU A 77 -3.46 -14.45 -8.94
C LEU A 77 -4.66 -14.12 -8.05
N LEU A 78 -5.84 -13.89 -8.63
CA LEU A 78 -7.02 -13.48 -7.89
C LEU A 78 -7.45 -14.55 -6.89
N ASP A 79 -7.51 -14.18 -5.61
CA ASP A 79 -7.97 -15.04 -4.53
C ASP A 79 -9.05 -14.37 -3.66
N VAL A 80 -9.60 -15.13 -2.71
CA VAL A 80 -10.68 -14.68 -1.83
C VAL A 80 -10.25 -13.49 -0.96
N GLY A 81 -9.00 -13.44 -0.50
CA GLY A 81 -8.47 -12.34 0.31
C GLY A 81 -8.44 -11.04 -0.47
N THR A 82 -7.91 -11.08 -1.69
CA THR A 82 -7.84 -9.92 -2.58
C THR A 82 -9.23 -9.41 -2.99
N VAL A 83 -10.15 -10.33 -3.31
CA VAL A 83 -11.55 -9.96 -3.60
C VAL A 83 -12.21 -9.30 -2.39
N ALA A 84 -12.00 -9.83 -1.18
CA ALA A 84 -12.55 -9.23 0.03
C ALA A 84 -12.00 -7.83 0.29
N ALA A 85 -10.68 -7.61 0.10
CA ALA A 85 -10.05 -6.31 0.26
C ALA A 85 -10.56 -5.30 -0.78
N MET A 86 -10.73 -5.69 -2.03
CA MET A 86 -11.33 -4.84 -3.08
C MET A 86 -12.77 -4.44 -2.74
N ASN A 87 -13.60 -5.40 -2.32
CA ASN A 87 -14.98 -5.12 -1.91
C ASN A 87 -15.06 -4.17 -0.71
N GLU A 88 -14.10 -4.27 0.23
CA GLU A 88 -14.03 -3.36 1.37
C GLU A 88 -13.63 -1.95 0.92
N LEU A 89 -12.66 -1.83 0.01
CA LEU A 89 -12.25 -0.57 -0.57
C LEU A 89 -13.40 0.11 -1.31
N ASP A 90 -14.15 -0.63 -2.14
CA ASP A 90 -15.28 -0.08 -2.87
C ASP A 90 -16.37 0.45 -1.93
N ARG A 91 -16.71 -0.29 -0.88
CA ARG A 91 -17.66 0.18 0.14
C ARG A 91 -17.17 1.42 0.87
N ALA A 92 -15.88 1.47 1.22
CA ALA A 92 -15.29 2.62 1.89
C ALA A 92 -15.32 3.86 0.98
N ARG A 93 -15.06 3.68 -0.31
CA ARG A 93 -15.15 4.73 -1.34
C ARG A 93 -16.57 5.26 -1.49
N GLU A 94 -17.57 4.38 -1.58
CA GLU A 94 -18.99 4.78 -1.64
C GLU A 94 -19.40 5.62 -0.43
N LEU A 95 -19.01 5.20 0.78
CA LEU A 95 -19.29 5.95 2.01
C LEU A 95 -18.60 7.32 2.03
N ARG A 96 -17.37 7.41 1.54
CA ARG A 96 -16.67 8.69 1.44
C ARG A 96 -17.34 9.62 0.44
N VAL A 97 -17.73 9.12 -0.75
CA VAL A 97 -18.44 9.92 -1.77
C VAL A 97 -19.74 10.48 -1.21
N ALA A 98 -20.55 9.65 -0.54
CA ALA A 98 -21.79 10.10 0.09
C ALA A 98 -21.55 11.14 1.19
N ALA A 99 -20.54 10.93 2.05
CA ALA A 99 -20.18 11.87 3.10
C ALA A 99 -19.63 13.20 2.54
N ALA A 100 -18.89 13.18 1.43
CA ALA A 100 -18.40 14.38 0.76
C ALA A 100 -19.53 15.20 0.14
N GLU A 101 -20.54 14.55 -0.40
CA GLU A 101 -21.73 15.22 -0.93
C GLU A 101 -22.55 15.88 0.19
N GLU A 102 -22.71 15.19 1.31
CA GLU A 102 -23.36 15.73 2.49
C GLU A 102 -22.61 16.95 3.06
N ALA A 103 -21.27 16.87 3.17
CA ALA A 103 -20.42 17.97 3.63
C ALA A 103 -20.58 19.21 2.73
N ARG A 104 -20.55 19.02 1.40
CA ARG A 104 -20.76 20.10 0.44
C ARG A 104 -22.14 20.74 0.56
N SER A 105 -23.19 19.93 0.72
CA SER A 105 -24.56 20.44 0.88
C SER A 105 -24.74 21.26 2.16
N ARG A 106 -24.02 20.94 3.22
CA ARG A 106 -24.05 21.65 4.51
C ARG A 106 -23.07 22.82 4.59
N GLN A 107 -22.17 22.96 3.62
CA GLN A 107 -21.06 23.94 3.64
C GLN A 107 -20.21 23.83 4.92
N ASP A 108 -19.99 22.60 5.40
CA ASP A 108 -19.27 22.31 6.65
C ASP A 108 -17.89 21.72 6.34
N PRO A 109 -16.81 22.54 6.37
CA PRO A 109 -15.45 22.09 6.04
C PRO A 109 -14.86 21.13 7.09
N HIS A 110 -15.47 21.01 8.25
CA HIS A 110 -15.05 20.11 9.33
C HIS A 110 -16.02 18.95 9.55
N HIS A 111 -16.71 18.53 8.50
CA HIS A 111 -17.71 17.48 8.58
C HIS A 111 -17.12 16.17 9.11
N LEU A 112 -17.44 15.83 10.36
CA LEU A 112 -16.88 14.67 11.05
C LEU A 112 -17.18 13.33 10.33
N PRO A 113 -18.38 13.10 9.75
CA PRO A 113 -18.64 11.92 8.92
C PRO A 113 -17.68 11.78 7.75
N LEU A 114 -17.35 12.86 7.05
CA LEU A 114 -16.38 12.84 5.94
C LEU A 114 -14.98 12.47 6.45
N ALA A 115 -14.52 13.07 7.53
CA ALA A 115 -13.22 12.75 8.13
C ALA A 115 -13.11 11.25 8.50
N ARG A 116 -14.19 10.67 9.04
CA ARG A 116 -14.25 9.24 9.35
C ARG A 116 -14.25 8.35 8.12
N ALA A 117 -14.99 8.74 7.08
CA ALA A 117 -15.06 7.99 5.83
C ALA A 117 -13.72 8.01 5.08
N VAL A 118 -13.05 9.15 5.02
CA VAL A 118 -11.69 9.29 4.48
C VAL A 118 -10.70 8.37 5.22
N ALA A 119 -10.72 8.37 6.56
CA ALA A 119 -9.87 7.49 7.35
C ALA A 119 -10.20 5.99 7.14
N ALA A 120 -11.46 5.66 6.91
CA ALA A 120 -11.87 4.28 6.61
C ALA A 120 -11.38 3.83 5.24
N GLU A 121 -11.50 4.67 4.21
CA GLU A 121 -11.00 4.36 2.86
C GLU A 121 -9.49 4.21 2.85
N LYS A 122 -8.75 5.07 3.57
CA LYS A 122 -7.30 4.94 3.70
C LYS A 122 -6.90 3.57 4.29
N ARG A 123 -7.57 3.13 5.37
CA ARG A 123 -7.33 1.79 5.94
C ARG A 123 -7.68 0.65 4.99
N ALA A 124 -8.70 0.83 4.15
CA ALA A 124 -9.05 -0.16 3.13
C ALA A 124 -7.97 -0.27 2.05
N TYR A 125 -7.34 0.85 1.66
CA TYR A 125 -6.17 0.84 0.78
C TYR A 125 -4.97 0.12 1.43
N GLU A 126 -4.68 0.38 2.69
CA GLU A 126 -3.59 -0.29 3.43
C GLU A 126 -3.81 -1.81 3.44
N ARG A 127 -5.05 -2.26 3.70
CA ARG A 127 -5.40 -3.69 3.65
C ARG A 127 -5.27 -4.29 2.25
N LEU A 128 -5.67 -3.56 1.20
CA LEU A 128 -5.48 -4.02 -0.18
C LEU A 128 -4.00 -4.16 -0.51
N LEU A 129 -3.16 -3.22 -0.08
CA LEU A 129 -1.70 -3.29 -0.26
C LEU A 129 -1.10 -4.52 0.42
N ASP A 130 -1.53 -4.85 1.64
CA ASP A 130 -1.09 -6.05 2.36
C ASP A 130 -1.45 -7.33 1.61
N GLU A 131 -2.66 -7.42 1.05
CA GLU A 131 -3.09 -8.58 0.25
C GLU A 131 -2.31 -8.69 -1.07
N LEU A 132 -2.08 -7.58 -1.77
CA LEU A 132 -1.29 -7.57 -3.00
C LEU A 132 0.17 -7.93 -2.74
N GLU A 133 0.75 -7.48 -1.63
CA GLU A 133 2.10 -7.86 -1.23
C GLU A 133 2.20 -9.35 -0.88
N ARG A 134 1.18 -9.89 -0.21
CA ARG A 134 1.08 -11.33 0.05
C ARG A 134 1.05 -12.13 -1.24
N LEU A 135 0.26 -11.72 -2.25
CA LEU A 135 0.22 -12.37 -3.57
C LEU A 135 1.59 -12.33 -4.27
N ARG A 136 2.25 -11.17 -4.23
CA ARG A 136 3.57 -10.98 -4.85
C ARG A 136 4.62 -11.90 -4.25
N THR A 137 4.55 -12.15 -2.94
CA THR A 137 5.52 -12.95 -2.19
C THR A 137 5.13 -14.43 -2.06
N ALA A 138 3.91 -14.79 -2.45
CA ALA A 138 3.48 -16.19 -2.45
C ALA A 138 4.25 -17.00 -3.50
N PRO A 139 4.71 -18.22 -3.19
CA PRO A 139 5.29 -19.08 -4.19
C PRO A 139 4.25 -19.38 -5.28
N PRO A 140 4.68 -19.51 -6.55
CA PRO A 140 3.76 -19.91 -7.62
C PRO A 140 3.06 -21.23 -7.23
N PRO A 141 1.79 -21.41 -7.61
CA PRO A 141 1.11 -22.68 -7.38
C PRO A 141 1.98 -23.79 -7.96
N GLY A 142 2.40 -24.73 -7.09
CA GLY A 142 3.32 -25.79 -7.49
C GLY A 142 2.70 -26.58 -8.63
N ASP A 143 3.46 -26.78 -9.70
CA ASP A 143 3.14 -27.77 -10.71
C ASP A 143 2.89 -29.07 -9.96
N GLY A 144 1.65 -29.56 -9.97
CA GLY A 144 1.21 -30.71 -9.18
C GLY A 144 1.93 -32.03 -9.53
N THR A 145 3.25 -32.00 -9.49
CA THR A 145 4.11 -33.17 -9.46
C THR A 145 4.22 -33.64 -8.02
N ASP A 146 3.15 -34.26 -7.52
CA ASP A 146 3.26 -35.18 -6.40
C ASP A 146 4.30 -36.24 -6.78
N PRO A 147 5.36 -36.42 -6.01
CA PRO A 147 6.26 -37.54 -6.23
C PRO A 147 5.47 -38.84 -5.93
N VAL A 148 5.25 -39.66 -6.97
CA VAL A 148 4.74 -41.01 -6.88
C VAL A 148 5.76 -41.90 -6.16
#